data_dc664301999cf23760d5695271272b8d
#
_entry.id   dc664301999cf23760d5695271272b8d
#
_cell.length_a   1.000
_cell.length_b   1.000
_cell.length_c   1.000
_cell.angle_alpha   90.00
_cell.angle_beta   90.00
_cell.angle_gamma   90.00
#
_symmetry.space_group_name_H-M   'P 1'
#
loop_
_entity.id
_entity.type
_entity.pdbx_description
1 polymer ?
#
loop_
_entity_poly.entity_id
_entity_poly.type
_entity_poly.pdbx_seq_one_letter_code
_entity_poly.pdbx_strand_id
1 'polypeptide(L)'
;AQEPVEGRKGYIASGPEFLTVFDGKTGAALQTVDYVPPRGRLEDWGDNYANRSERYLAAVAYLDGRHPSVVMCRGYYTRSVLAAFDWDGKRLTSRWVFDTDSARWASYAGQGNHNLRVADVDGDGCDEITYGSCAIDHDGTGLYNTGFGHGDALHLTAFDPSSDRLQVWDCHENKRDGSDFRDAATGKVIFQLPAA
;
A
#
# COMPACT_ATOMS: atom_id res chain seq x y z
N ALA A 1 -12.51 -21.35 13.20
CA ALA A 1 -13.15 -20.26 13.94
C ALA A 1 -12.15 -19.12 14.10
N GLN A 2 -12.63 -17.88 14.17
CA GLN A 2 -11.78 -16.74 14.47
C GLN A 2 -11.63 -16.64 15.99
N GLU A 3 -10.40 -16.45 16.44
CA GLU A 3 -10.10 -16.33 17.87
C GLU A 3 -9.77 -14.86 18.21
N PRO A 4 -10.43 -14.28 19.22
CA PRO A 4 -10.12 -12.92 19.66
C PRO A 4 -8.73 -12.86 20.34
N VAL A 5 -8.14 -11.68 20.31
CA VAL A 5 -6.91 -11.42 21.10
C VAL A 5 -7.27 -11.37 22.58
N GLU A 6 -6.53 -12.14 23.41
CA GLU A 6 -6.72 -12.15 24.85
C GLU A 6 -6.56 -10.74 25.45
N GLY A 7 -7.52 -10.35 26.29
CA GLY A 7 -7.54 -9.03 26.93
C GLY A 7 -7.96 -7.85 26.01
N ARG A 8 -8.24 -8.10 24.71
CA ARG A 8 -8.66 -7.05 23.77
C ARG A 8 -9.95 -7.44 23.04
N LYS A 9 -11.08 -7.10 23.61
CA LYS A 9 -12.39 -7.36 23.04
C LYS A 9 -12.52 -6.72 21.65
N GLY A 10 -12.93 -7.52 20.65
CA GLY A 10 -13.15 -7.07 19.28
C GLY A 10 -11.96 -7.20 18.33
N TYR A 11 -10.78 -7.52 18.83
CA TYR A 11 -9.61 -7.81 17.99
C TYR A 11 -9.57 -9.30 17.64
N ILE A 12 -9.29 -9.61 16.38
CA ILE A 12 -9.19 -10.98 15.86
C ILE A 12 -7.71 -11.34 15.75
N ALA A 13 -7.29 -12.39 16.44
CA ALA A 13 -5.90 -12.87 16.45
C ALA A 13 -5.62 -13.97 15.43
N SER A 14 -6.64 -14.74 15.04
CA SER A 14 -6.51 -15.89 14.15
C SER A 14 -7.78 -16.17 13.38
N GLY A 15 -7.69 -17.04 12.40
CA GLY A 15 -8.81 -17.47 11.58
C GLY A 15 -8.54 -17.26 10.09
N PRO A 16 -9.39 -17.80 9.21
CA PRO A 16 -9.24 -17.68 7.78
C PRO A 16 -9.50 -16.24 7.32
N GLU A 17 -8.74 -15.82 6.31
CA GLU A 17 -8.88 -14.53 5.66
C GLU A 17 -8.98 -14.74 4.16
N PHE A 18 -9.91 -14.04 3.51
CA PHE A 18 -10.23 -14.27 2.11
C PHE A 18 -10.28 -12.97 1.32
N LEU A 19 -9.94 -13.08 0.04
CA LEU A 19 -10.20 -12.07 -0.98
C LEU A 19 -11.28 -12.63 -1.91
N THR A 20 -12.39 -11.90 -2.05
CA THR A 20 -13.53 -12.33 -2.88
C THR A 20 -13.84 -11.29 -3.94
N VAL A 21 -13.96 -11.73 -5.18
CA VAL A 21 -14.49 -10.92 -6.28
C VAL A 21 -16.00 -11.13 -6.33
N PHE A 22 -16.74 -10.03 -6.31
CA PHE A 22 -18.20 -10.04 -6.41
C PHE A 22 -18.68 -9.43 -7.73
N ASP A 23 -19.75 -9.96 -8.26
CA ASP A 23 -20.47 -9.31 -9.35
C ASP A 23 -21.10 -7.99 -8.87
N GLY A 24 -20.74 -6.89 -9.51
CA GLY A 24 -21.13 -5.55 -9.07
C GLY A 24 -22.63 -5.23 -9.25
N LYS A 25 -23.38 -6.03 -10.02
CA LYS A 25 -24.82 -5.85 -10.22
C LYS A 25 -25.66 -6.71 -9.27
N THR A 26 -25.22 -7.93 -9.01
CA THR A 26 -26.00 -8.93 -8.28
C THR A 26 -25.50 -9.17 -6.86
N GLY A 27 -24.25 -8.80 -6.57
CA GLY A 27 -23.57 -9.12 -5.30
C GLY A 27 -23.16 -10.59 -5.18
N ALA A 28 -23.33 -11.40 -6.23
CA ALA A 28 -22.92 -12.80 -6.21
C ALA A 28 -21.40 -12.93 -6.14
N ALA A 29 -20.90 -13.82 -5.28
CA ALA A 29 -19.48 -14.15 -5.23
C ALA A 29 -19.08 -14.89 -6.52
N LEU A 30 -18.11 -14.37 -7.25
CA LEU A 30 -17.59 -14.94 -8.48
C LEU A 30 -16.41 -15.88 -8.19
N GLN A 31 -15.48 -15.43 -7.35
CA GLN A 31 -14.36 -16.23 -6.89
C GLN A 31 -13.92 -15.79 -5.51
N THR A 32 -13.51 -16.75 -4.68
CA THR A 32 -12.88 -16.52 -3.39
C THR A 32 -11.54 -17.24 -3.35
N VAL A 33 -10.50 -16.54 -2.91
CA VAL A 33 -9.14 -17.07 -2.70
C VAL A 33 -8.67 -16.71 -1.28
N ASP A 34 -7.66 -17.40 -0.77
CA ASP A 34 -7.03 -17.01 0.48
C ASP A 34 -6.39 -15.63 0.34
N TYR A 35 -6.46 -14.84 1.41
CA TYR A 35 -5.85 -13.51 1.43
C TYR A 35 -4.32 -13.60 1.46
N VAL A 36 -3.66 -12.76 0.66
CA VAL A 36 -2.20 -12.68 0.58
C VAL A 36 -1.76 -11.27 0.97
N PRO A 37 -0.81 -11.15 1.93
CA PRO A 37 -0.21 -12.22 2.74
C PRO A 37 -1.16 -12.71 3.83
N PRO A 38 -1.03 -13.96 4.31
CA PRO A 38 -1.74 -14.40 5.50
C PRO A 38 -1.28 -13.58 6.72
N ARG A 39 -2.14 -13.49 7.75
CA ARG A 39 -1.79 -12.77 8.99
C ARG A 39 -0.50 -13.29 9.61
N GLY A 40 -0.30 -14.61 9.64
CA GLY A 40 0.84 -15.20 10.31
C GLY A 40 0.85 -14.89 11.81
N ARG A 41 2.02 -14.65 12.36
CA ARG A 41 2.20 -14.23 13.76
C ARG A 41 1.98 -12.71 13.86
N LEU A 42 1.31 -12.25 14.90
CA LEU A 42 1.05 -10.83 15.12
C LEU A 42 2.36 -10.02 15.28
N GLU A 43 3.34 -10.62 15.95
CA GLU A 43 4.64 -9.99 16.21
C GLU A 43 5.40 -9.65 14.93
N ASP A 44 5.19 -10.40 13.86
CA ASP A 44 5.81 -10.15 12.55
C ASP A 44 5.34 -8.81 11.94
N TRP A 45 4.23 -8.26 12.46
CA TRP A 45 3.68 -6.95 12.08
C TRP A 45 4.02 -5.84 13.08
N GLY A 46 4.76 -6.17 14.17
CA GLY A 46 5.29 -5.20 15.13
C GLY A 46 4.43 -4.92 16.37
N ASP A 47 3.37 -5.73 16.59
CA ASP A 47 2.63 -5.78 17.86
C ASP A 47 2.10 -7.19 18.13
N ASN A 48 1.52 -7.42 19.30
CA ASN A 48 0.97 -8.71 19.70
C ASN A 48 -0.54 -8.70 19.96
N TYR A 49 -1.25 -7.66 19.46
CA TYR A 49 -2.67 -7.46 19.71
C TYR A 49 -3.48 -7.11 18.45
N ALA A 50 -2.96 -7.46 17.29
CA ALA A 50 -3.60 -7.33 15.98
C ALA A 50 -3.97 -5.89 15.56
N ASN A 51 -3.31 -4.87 16.08
CA ASN A 51 -3.52 -3.51 15.59
C ASN A 51 -2.83 -3.32 14.23
N ARG A 52 -1.55 -3.71 14.12
CA ARG A 52 -0.74 -3.49 12.92
C ARG A 52 -1.00 -4.50 11.82
N SER A 53 -1.31 -5.75 12.17
CA SER A 53 -1.71 -6.77 11.21
C SER A 53 -3.07 -6.52 10.56
N GLU A 54 -3.93 -5.71 11.19
CA GLU A 54 -5.29 -5.42 10.71
C GLU A 54 -5.39 -4.04 10.02
N ARG A 55 -4.31 -3.60 9.38
CA ARG A 55 -4.26 -2.37 8.60
C ARG A 55 -4.28 -2.69 7.11
N TYR A 56 -5.41 -2.40 6.47
CA TYR A 56 -5.66 -2.73 5.08
C TYR A 56 -5.94 -1.49 4.26
N LEU A 57 -5.39 -1.46 3.05
CA LEU A 57 -5.73 -0.52 2.01
C LEU A 57 -5.91 -1.30 0.70
N ALA A 58 -6.60 -0.70 -0.25
CA ALA A 58 -6.77 -1.27 -1.58
C ALA A 58 -6.84 -0.20 -2.64
N ALA A 59 -6.43 -0.56 -3.84
CA ALA A 59 -6.57 0.28 -5.03
C ALA A 59 -6.83 -0.57 -6.26
N VAL A 60 -7.28 0.10 -7.32
CA VAL A 60 -7.26 -0.41 -8.69
C VAL A 60 -6.16 0.34 -9.44
N ALA A 61 -5.30 -0.39 -10.13
CA ALA A 61 -4.17 0.14 -10.89
C ALA A 61 -4.09 -0.52 -12.26
N TYR A 62 -3.70 0.23 -13.28
CA TYR A 62 -3.46 -0.28 -14.63
C TYR A 62 -1.99 -0.66 -14.77
N LEU A 63 -1.59 -1.75 -14.10
CA LEU A 63 -0.19 -2.21 -14.01
C LEU A 63 0.40 -2.75 -15.32
N ASP A 64 -0.40 -2.88 -16.36
CA ASP A 64 0.03 -3.20 -17.73
C ASP A 64 -0.40 -2.11 -18.73
N GLY A 65 -0.85 -0.97 -18.22
CA GLY A 65 -1.34 0.16 -19.01
C GLY A 65 -2.69 -0.09 -19.72
N ARG A 66 -3.35 -1.24 -19.53
CA ARG A 66 -4.54 -1.64 -20.29
C ARG A 66 -5.66 -2.26 -19.47
N HIS A 67 -5.31 -3.15 -18.55
CA HIS A 67 -6.28 -3.92 -17.77
C HIS A 67 -6.18 -3.54 -16.29
N PRO A 68 -7.33 -3.40 -15.60
CA PRO A 68 -7.32 -3.08 -14.18
C PRO A 68 -6.84 -4.29 -13.38
N SER A 69 -5.88 -4.06 -12.49
CA SER A 69 -5.45 -4.98 -11.44
C SER A 69 -5.96 -4.48 -10.10
N VAL A 70 -6.24 -5.37 -9.16
CA VAL A 70 -6.48 -4.98 -7.76
C VAL A 70 -5.17 -5.08 -6.98
N VAL A 71 -4.85 -4.03 -6.23
CA VAL A 71 -3.72 -4.02 -5.30
C VAL A 71 -4.28 -4.04 -3.88
N MET A 72 -3.96 -5.09 -3.13
CA MET A 72 -4.35 -5.24 -1.72
C MET A 72 -3.14 -5.02 -0.84
N CYS A 73 -3.27 -4.12 0.15
CA CYS A 73 -2.18 -3.76 1.04
C CYS A 73 -2.50 -4.23 2.46
N ARG A 74 -1.46 -4.69 3.18
CA ARG A 74 -1.52 -5.03 4.60
C ARG A 74 -0.32 -4.48 5.33
N GLY A 75 -0.56 -3.78 6.43
CA GLY A 75 0.48 -3.13 7.23
C GLY A 75 1.02 -1.84 6.61
N TYR A 76 1.51 -0.92 7.45
CA TYR A 76 2.19 0.31 7.02
C TYR A 76 3.02 0.97 8.13
N TYR A 77 2.88 0.53 9.38
CA TYR A 77 3.69 1.07 10.50
C TYR A 77 5.08 0.43 10.62
N THR A 78 5.20 -0.82 10.19
CA THR A 78 6.42 -1.63 10.22
C THR A 78 6.49 -2.46 8.95
N ARG A 79 6.24 -3.78 9.02
CA ARG A 79 6.07 -4.58 7.82
C ARG A 79 4.92 -4.04 6.98
N SER A 80 5.16 -3.90 5.69
CA SER A 80 4.18 -3.47 4.70
C SER A 80 4.20 -4.46 3.56
N VAL A 81 3.02 -4.93 3.14
CA VAL A 81 2.88 -5.85 2.02
C VAL A 81 1.85 -5.30 1.05
N LEU A 82 2.21 -5.24 -0.22
CA LEU A 82 1.31 -4.95 -1.33
C LEU A 82 1.26 -6.19 -2.22
N ALA A 83 0.06 -6.67 -2.51
CA ALA A 83 -0.17 -7.83 -3.38
C ALA A 83 -1.07 -7.42 -4.54
N ALA A 84 -0.59 -7.59 -5.76
CA ALA A 84 -1.35 -7.28 -6.97
C ALA A 84 -1.97 -8.55 -7.57
N PHE A 85 -3.20 -8.39 -8.06
CA PHE A 85 -3.95 -9.47 -8.70
C PHE A 85 -4.62 -8.99 -9.97
N ASP A 86 -4.60 -9.83 -11.00
CA ASP A 86 -5.32 -9.64 -12.25
C ASP A 86 -6.62 -10.43 -12.25
N TRP A 87 -7.68 -9.84 -12.83
CA TRP A 87 -8.97 -10.48 -13.02
C TRP A 87 -9.29 -10.58 -14.52
N ASP A 88 -9.43 -11.80 -15.04
CA ASP A 88 -9.73 -12.06 -16.45
C ASP A 88 -11.23 -12.24 -16.77
N GLY A 89 -12.09 -11.92 -15.79
CA GLY A 89 -13.54 -12.14 -15.86
C GLY A 89 -14.00 -13.47 -15.26
N LYS A 90 -13.07 -14.36 -14.91
CA LYS A 90 -13.35 -15.68 -14.34
C LYS A 90 -12.40 -16.06 -13.21
N ARG A 91 -11.14 -15.63 -13.32
CA ARG A 91 -10.07 -16.05 -12.42
C ARG A 91 -9.26 -14.86 -11.92
N LEU A 92 -9.06 -14.83 -10.61
CA LEU A 92 -8.14 -13.94 -9.93
C LEU A 92 -6.74 -14.62 -9.91
N THR A 93 -5.74 -13.93 -10.46
CA THR A 93 -4.38 -14.45 -10.56
C THR A 93 -3.42 -13.48 -9.88
N SER A 94 -2.58 -13.96 -8.98
CA SER A 94 -1.52 -13.13 -8.38
C SER A 94 -0.54 -12.68 -9.46
N ARG A 95 -0.27 -11.39 -9.53
CA ARG A 95 0.71 -10.76 -10.43
C ARG A 95 2.08 -10.67 -9.75
N TRP A 96 2.13 -10.01 -8.60
CA TRP A 96 3.33 -9.87 -7.78
C TRP A 96 2.98 -9.62 -6.31
N VAL A 97 3.96 -9.82 -5.44
CA VAL A 97 3.88 -9.46 -4.02
C VAL A 97 5.15 -8.69 -3.65
N PHE A 98 4.97 -7.46 -3.17
CA PHE A 98 6.01 -6.64 -2.55
C PHE A 98 5.91 -6.79 -1.04
N ASP A 99 6.95 -7.29 -0.38
CA ASP A 99 6.96 -7.56 1.07
C ASP A 99 8.24 -7.03 1.71
N THR A 100 8.09 -6.11 2.64
CA THR A 100 9.22 -5.46 3.32
C THR A 100 9.90 -6.35 4.37
N ASP A 101 9.36 -7.55 4.66
CA ASP A 101 10.05 -8.58 5.45
C ASP A 101 11.18 -9.27 4.67
N SER A 102 11.19 -9.11 3.34
CA SER A 102 12.30 -9.56 2.51
C SER A 102 13.53 -8.65 2.65
N ALA A 103 14.73 -9.22 2.63
CA ALA A 103 15.98 -8.46 2.69
C ALA A 103 16.09 -7.40 1.58
N ARG A 104 15.50 -7.68 0.41
CA ARG A 104 15.50 -6.75 -0.75
C ARG A 104 14.75 -5.46 -0.45
N TRP A 105 13.63 -5.53 0.27
CA TRP A 105 12.73 -4.41 0.50
C TRP A 105 12.68 -3.93 1.96
N ALA A 106 13.59 -4.41 2.81
CA ALA A 106 13.61 -4.09 4.24
C ALA A 106 13.67 -2.58 4.54
N SER A 107 14.31 -1.78 3.68
CA SER A 107 14.35 -0.32 3.84
C SER A 107 13.01 0.38 3.65
N TYR A 108 12.03 -0.29 3.05
CA TYR A 108 10.67 0.22 2.86
C TYR A 108 9.76 -0.05 4.07
N ALA A 109 10.20 -0.82 5.06
CA ALA A 109 9.43 -1.07 6.26
C ALA A 109 9.15 0.24 7.01
N GLY A 110 7.89 0.44 7.42
CA GLY A 110 7.48 1.64 8.14
C GLY A 110 7.36 2.91 7.28
N GLN A 111 7.38 2.79 5.95
CA GLN A 111 7.23 3.93 5.04
C GLN A 111 5.79 4.13 4.54
N GLY A 112 4.89 3.20 4.84
CA GLY A 112 3.50 3.27 4.41
C GLY A 112 2.68 4.33 5.15
N ASN A 113 1.52 4.69 4.58
CA ASN A 113 0.62 5.70 5.10
C ASN A 113 -0.79 5.13 5.32
N HIS A 114 -1.69 5.88 5.93
CA HIS A 114 -3.12 5.54 6.07
C HIS A 114 -3.90 5.62 4.76
N ASN A 115 -3.29 6.05 3.69
CA ASN A 115 -3.85 6.03 2.34
C ASN A 115 -2.75 5.76 1.31
N LEU A 116 -3.19 5.47 0.09
CA LEU A 116 -2.31 5.32 -1.07
C LEU A 116 -2.91 6.08 -2.26
N ARG A 117 -2.09 6.29 -3.28
CA ARG A 117 -2.52 6.84 -4.57
C ARG A 117 -1.90 6.04 -5.70
N VAL A 118 -2.59 6.05 -6.82
CA VAL A 118 -2.21 5.31 -8.03
C VAL A 118 -2.22 6.28 -9.20
N ALA A 119 -1.17 6.31 -9.97
CA ALA A 119 -1.04 7.01 -11.24
C ALA A 119 0.21 6.56 -11.98
N ASP A 120 0.23 6.73 -13.30
CA ASP A 120 1.45 6.71 -14.11
C ASP A 120 2.30 7.94 -13.74
N VAL A 121 3.28 7.76 -12.84
CA VAL A 121 4.08 8.88 -12.31
C VAL A 121 5.37 9.12 -13.09
N ASP A 122 5.85 8.12 -13.83
CA ASP A 122 7.10 8.21 -14.59
C ASP A 122 6.90 8.31 -16.11
N GLY A 123 5.65 8.12 -16.58
CA GLY A 123 5.26 8.32 -17.96
C GLY A 123 5.50 7.11 -18.87
N ASP A 124 5.57 5.91 -18.30
CA ASP A 124 5.79 4.68 -19.06
C ASP A 124 4.49 4.04 -19.59
N GLY A 125 3.33 4.57 -19.14
CA GLY A 125 1.99 4.13 -19.51
C GLY A 125 1.40 3.08 -18.59
N CYS A 126 2.06 2.72 -17.51
CA CYS A 126 1.57 1.87 -16.42
C CYS A 126 1.40 2.68 -15.14
N ASP A 127 0.60 2.20 -14.21
CA ASP A 127 0.38 2.89 -12.95
C ASP A 127 1.35 2.41 -11.87
N GLU A 128 1.92 3.37 -11.10
CA GLU A 128 2.67 3.13 -9.86
C GLU A 128 1.78 3.33 -8.64
N ILE A 129 2.22 2.76 -7.53
CA ILE A 129 1.55 2.88 -6.24
C ILE A 129 2.39 3.75 -5.30
N THR A 130 1.95 5.01 -5.09
CA THR A 130 2.52 5.87 -4.03
C THR A 130 1.93 5.45 -2.69
N TYR A 131 2.78 4.99 -1.78
CA TYR A 131 2.41 4.40 -0.50
C TYR A 131 3.14 5.08 0.66
N GLY A 132 2.68 6.27 1.03
CA GLY A 132 3.36 7.12 2.02
C GLY A 132 4.70 7.65 1.53
N SER A 133 5.74 7.44 2.30
CA SER A 133 7.11 7.90 2.03
C SER A 133 7.83 7.10 0.94
N CYS A 134 7.13 6.20 0.24
CA CYS A 134 7.70 5.40 -0.84
C CYS A 134 6.74 5.24 -2.01
N ALA A 135 7.27 4.77 -3.14
CA ALA A 135 6.48 4.31 -4.27
C ALA A 135 6.95 2.93 -4.74
N ILE A 136 6.01 2.15 -5.24
CA ILE A 136 6.20 0.82 -5.80
C ILE A 136 5.82 0.89 -7.28
N ASP A 137 6.71 0.41 -8.12
CA ASP A 137 6.60 0.38 -9.56
C ASP A 137 5.54 -0.65 -10.01
N HIS A 138 5.01 -0.49 -11.22
CA HIS A 138 3.99 -1.33 -11.83
C HIS A 138 4.38 -2.82 -11.86
N ASP A 139 5.68 -3.13 -11.88
CA ASP A 139 6.21 -4.50 -11.88
C ASP A 139 6.38 -5.12 -10.48
N GLY A 140 6.03 -4.37 -9.42
CA GLY A 140 6.17 -4.80 -8.03
C GLY A 140 7.56 -4.60 -7.45
N THR A 141 8.40 -3.79 -8.07
CA THR A 141 9.69 -3.37 -7.50
C THR A 141 9.56 -2.04 -6.78
N GLY A 142 10.47 -1.75 -5.85
CA GLY A 142 10.50 -0.44 -5.20
C GLY A 142 11.01 0.61 -6.14
N LEU A 143 10.21 1.65 -6.41
CA LEU A 143 10.60 2.77 -7.26
C LEU A 143 11.50 3.74 -6.50
N TYR A 144 11.06 4.22 -5.35
CA TYR A 144 11.87 5.03 -4.45
C TYR A 144 11.38 4.93 -2.99
N ASN A 145 12.24 5.40 -2.07
CA ASN A 145 11.98 5.49 -0.65
C ASN A 145 12.67 6.74 -0.09
N THR A 146 11.90 7.66 0.48
CA THR A 146 12.42 8.91 1.06
C THR A 146 13.03 8.72 2.45
N GLY A 147 12.64 7.66 3.16
CA GLY A 147 13.09 7.41 4.52
C GLY A 147 12.44 8.27 5.60
N PHE A 148 11.39 9.04 5.26
CA PHE A 148 10.67 9.89 6.24
C PHE A 148 9.76 9.12 7.18
N GLY A 149 9.50 7.84 6.87
CA GLY A 149 8.68 6.98 7.72
C GLY A 149 7.19 7.14 7.49
N HIS A 150 6.44 6.57 8.43
CA HIS A 150 4.98 6.55 8.39
C HIS A 150 4.37 7.95 8.48
N GLY A 151 3.26 8.14 7.77
CA GLY A 151 2.49 9.36 7.77
C GLY A 151 0.97 9.12 7.76
N ASP A 152 0.19 10.20 7.93
CA ASP A 152 -1.26 10.13 8.06
C ASP A 152 -2.00 10.30 6.73
N ALA A 153 -1.53 11.20 5.88
CA ALA A 153 -2.24 11.56 4.66
C ALA A 153 -1.30 11.99 3.56
N LEU A 154 -1.57 11.53 2.36
CA LEU A 154 -0.87 11.96 1.15
C LEU A 154 -1.85 12.35 0.04
N HIS A 155 -1.39 13.25 -0.81
CA HIS A 155 -2.06 13.64 -2.03
C HIS A 155 -1.10 13.52 -3.20
N LEU A 156 -1.56 12.96 -4.31
CA LEU A 156 -0.84 12.83 -5.57
C LEU A 156 -1.65 13.51 -6.67
N THR A 157 -1.09 14.53 -7.28
CA THR A 157 -1.71 15.25 -8.41
C THR A 157 -0.70 16.18 -9.08
N ALA A 158 -1.11 16.84 -10.18
CA ALA A 158 -0.37 17.95 -10.79
C ALA A 158 -0.61 19.23 -9.97
N PHE A 159 0.13 19.41 -8.87
CA PHE A 159 0.03 20.60 -8.03
C PHE A 159 0.67 21.83 -8.67
N ASP A 160 1.78 21.64 -9.39
CA ASP A 160 2.49 22.72 -10.09
C ASP A 160 2.00 22.77 -11.54
N PRO A 161 1.21 23.79 -11.92
CA PRO A 161 0.69 23.91 -13.29
C PRO A 161 1.76 24.25 -14.33
N SER A 162 2.97 24.56 -13.90
CA SER A 162 4.13 24.79 -14.79
C SER A 162 4.95 23.53 -15.06
N SER A 163 4.62 22.43 -14.35
CA SER A 163 5.26 21.13 -14.51
C SER A 163 4.35 20.17 -15.25
N ASP A 164 4.90 19.35 -16.13
CA ASP A 164 4.24 18.21 -16.77
C ASP A 164 4.27 16.94 -15.90
N ARG A 165 4.85 17.03 -14.70
CA ARG A 165 5.04 15.92 -13.75
C ARG A 165 4.04 16.00 -12.61
N LEU A 166 3.70 14.85 -12.05
CA LEU A 166 2.93 14.74 -10.82
C LEU A 166 3.81 14.98 -9.59
N GLN A 167 3.20 15.48 -8.53
CA GLN A 167 3.85 15.70 -7.24
C GLN A 167 3.05 15.02 -6.14
N VAL A 168 3.76 14.70 -5.07
CA VAL A 168 3.19 14.17 -3.83
C VAL A 168 3.33 15.23 -2.74
N TRP A 169 2.23 15.47 -2.02
CA TRP A 169 2.25 16.11 -0.72
C TRP A 169 1.98 15.05 0.34
N ASP A 170 2.87 14.91 1.32
CA ASP A 170 2.77 13.90 2.38
C ASP A 170 3.03 14.53 3.76
N CYS A 171 2.31 14.09 4.79
CA CYS A 171 2.57 14.51 6.17
C CYS A 171 2.97 13.31 7.02
N HIS A 172 4.06 13.47 7.79
CA HIS A 172 4.71 12.42 8.56
C HIS A 172 4.35 12.53 10.04
N GLU A 173 4.11 11.38 10.70
CA GLU A 173 3.80 11.34 12.13
C GLU A 173 5.01 11.65 13.02
N ASN A 174 6.22 11.42 12.51
CA ASN A 174 7.40 11.70 13.31
C ASN A 174 7.64 13.21 13.44
N LYS A 175 8.09 13.64 14.62
CA LYS A 175 8.31 15.06 14.95
C LYS A 175 9.50 15.70 14.22
N ARG A 176 10.27 14.93 13.46
CA ARG A 176 11.45 15.43 12.75
C ARG A 176 11.13 15.92 11.35
N ASP A 177 10.30 15.16 10.63
CA ASP A 177 10.23 15.30 9.17
C ASP A 177 9.03 16.14 8.69
N GLY A 178 8.01 16.36 9.54
CA GLY A 178 6.91 17.28 9.26
C GLY A 178 6.09 16.88 8.02
N SER A 179 6.15 17.71 6.97
CA SER A 179 5.50 17.41 5.69
C SER A 179 6.45 17.68 4.54
N ASP A 180 6.40 16.86 3.50
CA ASP A 180 7.19 17.04 2.30
C ASP A 180 6.34 17.24 1.05
N PHE A 181 6.92 17.96 0.10
CA PHE A 181 6.44 18.12 -1.26
C PHE A 181 7.53 17.62 -2.20
N ARG A 182 7.23 16.59 -2.99
CA ARG A 182 8.21 15.88 -3.80
C ARG A 182 7.72 15.55 -5.20
N ASP A 183 8.66 15.34 -6.11
CA ASP A 183 8.43 14.77 -7.42
C ASP A 183 7.94 13.31 -7.27
N ALA A 184 6.85 12.96 -7.92
CA ALA A 184 6.18 11.68 -7.72
C ALA A 184 6.93 10.50 -8.36
N ALA A 185 7.69 10.74 -9.44
CA ALA A 185 8.43 9.68 -10.13
C ALA A 185 9.75 9.32 -9.44
N THR A 186 10.40 10.31 -8.81
CA THR A 186 11.77 10.15 -8.30
C THR A 186 11.87 10.17 -6.79
N GLY A 187 10.82 10.62 -6.10
CA GLY A 187 10.87 10.89 -4.66
C GLY A 187 11.74 12.08 -4.26
N LYS A 188 12.24 12.84 -5.24
CA LYS A 188 13.10 14.02 -4.96
C LYS A 188 12.28 15.10 -4.27
N VAL A 189 12.65 15.44 -3.05
CA VAL A 189 12.02 16.51 -2.27
C VAL A 189 12.25 17.86 -2.95
N ILE A 190 11.17 18.58 -3.20
CA ILE A 190 11.15 19.94 -3.75
C ILE A 190 11.24 20.94 -2.60
N PHE A 191 10.42 20.75 -1.57
CA PHE A 191 10.55 21.47 -0.31
C PHE A 191 9.94 20.64 0.85
N GLN A 192 10.28 21.00 2.08
CA GLN A 192 9.79 20.36 3.29
C GLN A 192 9.39 21.42 4.31
N LEU A 193 8.26 21.19 4.99
CA LEU A 193 7.83 21.98 6.12
C LEU A 193 8.20 21.24 7.40
N PRO A 194 8.81 21.91 8.39
CA PRO A 194 9.13 21.27 9.67
C PRO A 194 7.86 20.85 10.40
N ALA A 195 7.99 19.87 11.30
CA ALA A 195 6.91 19.56 12.23
C ALA A 195 6.64 20.75 13.16
N ALA A 196 5.36 20.96 13.49
CA ALA A 196 4.91 22.03 14.39
C ALA A 196 5.22 21.71 15.86
#